data_f496e7a0c33f031ec52f114e1409eace
#
_entry.id   f496e7a0c33f031ec52f114e1409eace
#
_cell.length_a   1.000
_cell.length_b   1.000
_cell.length_c   1.000
_cell.angle_alpha   90.00
_cell.angle_beta   90.00
_cell.angle_gamma   90.00
#
_symmetry.space_group_name_H-M   'P 1'
#
loop_
_entity.id
_entity.type
_entity.pdbx_description
1 polymer ?
#
loop_
_entity_poly.entity_id
_entity_poly.type
_entity_poly.pdbx_seq_one_letter_code
_entity_poly.pdbx_strand_id
1 'polypeptide(L)'
;MISKSKKLISRIGYLPENPSALPSALESIKEAELIILGPGSLYTSLLPNLLVPDIVDALLQSNAPKIYISNLMTQPGETDGLDVYQHIKAIEKQLSNFGVNTRIFNSILSQIQFEKSPLVDYYESRGAEPVQCNKGKLLSEGYYVLQAPLYSKRITPTLRHDPRRLARAVMFIYRKLKKLN
;
A
#
# COMPACT_ATOMS: atom_id res chain seq x y z
N MET A 1 2.01 13.89 -16.56
CA MET A 1 2.40 14.71 -15.40
C MET A 1 1.19 14.89 -14.49
N ILE A 2 1.02 14.04 -13.51
CA ILE A 2 -0.11 14.07 -12.54
C ILE A 2 0.09 15.24 -11.55
N SER A 3 1.32 15.55 -11.20
CA SER A 3 1.72 16.47 -10.13
C SER A 3 1.36 17.96 -10.29
N LYS A 4 0.73 18.38 -11.39
CA LYS A 4 0.36 19.80 -11.61
C LYS A 4 -1.13 20.09 -11.36
N SER A 5 -1.95 19.07 -11.16
CA SER A 5 -3.38 19.23 -10.88
C SER A 5 -3.61 19.22 -9.38
N LYS A 6 -4.27 20.21 -8.84
CA LYS A 6 -4.78 20.20 -7.45
C LYS A 6 -6.05 19.35 -7.28
N LYS A 7 -6.48 18.64 -8.33
CA LYS A 7 -7.68 17.80 -8.29
C LYS A 7 -7.31 16.38 -7.91
N LEU A 8 -8.13 15.77 -7.07
CA LEU A 8 -7.99 14.34 -6.71
C LEU A 8 -8.18 13.46 -7.96
N ILE A 9 -7.38 12.40 -8.05
CA ILE A 9 -7.51 11.39 -9.10
C ILE A 9 -8.80 10.61 -8.83
N SER A 10 -9.73 10.67 -9.79
CA SER A 10 -11.01 9.96 -9.67
C SER A 10 -10.93 8.53 -10.17
N ARG A 11 -10.21 8.30 -11.27
CA ARG A 11 -10.05 6.98 -11.91
C ARG A 11 -8.74 6.92 -12.68
N ILE A 12 -8.15 5.73 -12.69
CA ILE A 12 -7.07 5.35 -13.60
C ILE A 12 -7.49 4.10 -14.39
N GLY A 13 -6.79 3.81 -15.48
CA GLY A 13 -7.05 2.66 -16.32
C GLY A 13 -5.91 2.44 -17.32
N TYR A 14 -6.04 1.43 -18.16
CA TYR A 14 -5.10 1.10 -19.21
C TYR A 14 -5.61 1.51 -20.59
N LEU A 15 -4.66 1.74 -21.49
CA LEU A 15 -4.92 1.86 -22.93
C LEU A 15 -3.87 0.99 -23.66
N PRO A 16 -4.28 -0.10 -24.34
CA PRO A 16 -5.65 -0.62 -24.48
C PRO A 16 -6.25 -1.10 -23.14
N GLU A 17 -7.56 -1.17 -23.07
CA GLU A 17 -8.27 -1.70 -21.90
C GLU A 17 -8.01 -3.19 -21.71
N ASN A 18 -8.12 -3.66 -20.46
CA ASN A 18 -7.98 -5.07 -20.07
C ASN A 18 -6.66 -5.72 -20.52
N PRO A 19 -5.51 -5.21 -20.06
CA PRO A 19 -4.23 -5.87 -20.33
C PRO A 19 -4.20 -7.26 -19.68
N SER A 20 -3.60 -8.22 -20.38
CA SER A 20 -3.36 -9.56 -19.84
C SER A 20 -2.12 -9.60 -18.97
N ALA A 21 -2.16 -10.42 -17.93
CA ALA A 21 -0.99 -10.67 -17.09
C ALA A 21 0.00 -11.61 -17.76
N LEU A 22 1.28 -11.49 -17.40
CA LEU A 22 2.28 -12.48 -17.77
C LEU A 22 1.99 -13.81 -17.03
N PRO A 23 2.00 -14.96 -17.73
CA PRO A 23 1.77 -16.27 -17.10
C PRO A 23 2.67 -16.54 -15.89
N SER A 24 3.94 -16.16 -15.96
CA SER A 24 4.89 -16.30 -14.85
C SER A 24 4.51 -15.46 -13.61
N ALA A 25 3.85 -14.32 -13.79
CA ALA A 25 3.35 -13.52 -12.67
C ALA A 25 2.18 -14.23 -11.97
N LEU A 26 1.27 -14.83 -12.74
CA LEU A 26 0.14 -15.59 -12.19
C LEU A 26 0.62 -16.82 -11.43
N GLU A 27 1.58 -17.54 -11.98
CA GLU A 27 2.21 -18.70 -11.32
C GLU A 27 2.89 -18.28 -10.01
N SER A 28 3.66 -17.19 -10.02
CA SER A 28 4.29 -16.65 -8.82
C SER A 28 3.28 -16.29 -7.73
N ILE A 29 2.12 -15.71 -8.07
CA ILE A 29 1.06 -15.39 -7.13
C ILE A 29 0.43 -16.68 -6.56
N LYS A 30 0.21 -17.67 -7.42
CA LYS A 30 -0.35 -18.97 -7.04
C LYS A 30 0.53 -19.73 -6.06
N GLU A 31 1.84 -19.71 -6.27
CA GLU A 31 2.84 -20.42 -5.46
C GLU A 31 3.30 -19.63 -4.22
N ALA A 32 2.91 -18.37 -4.11
CA ALA A 32 3.36 -17.51 -3.03
C ALA A 32 2.89 -18.03 -1.65
N GLU A 33 3.80 -18.05 -0.69
CA GLU A 33 3.48 -18.25 0.73
C GLU A 33 3.13 -16.94 1.45
N LEU A 34 3.47 -15.80 0.85
CA LEU A 34 3.18 -14.47 1.35
C LEU A 34 3.11 -13.50 0.18
N ILE A 35 2.09 -12.66 0.15
CA ILE A 35 1.95 -11.60 -0.85
C ILE A 35 2.05 -10.23 -0.17
N ILE A 36 2.88 -9.36 -0.72
CA ILE A 36 3.10 -8.02 -0.22
C ILE A 36 2.64 -7.00 -1.27
N LEU A 37 1.75 -6.11 -0.86
CA LEU A 37 1.26 -5.00 -1.67
C LEU A 37 1.94 -3.71 -1.21
N GLY A 38 2.86 -3.21 -2.01
CA GLY A 38 3.66 -2.03 -1.67
C GLY A 38 4.94 -2.35 -0.87
N PRO A 39 5.66 -1.33 -0.35
CA PRO A 39 5.34 0.09 -0.52
C PRO A 39 5.62 0.59 -1.93
N GLY A 40 4.85 1.58 -2.36
CA GLY A 40 4.99 2.19 -3.69
C GLY A 40 3.96 3.30 -3.89
N SER A 41 4.15 4.10 -4.92
CA SER A 41 3.17 5.12 -5.31
C SER A 41 1.81 4.47 -5.55
N LEU A 42 0.76 5.04 -4.93
CA LEU A 42 -0.59 4.48 -5.00
C LEU A 42 -1.08 4.35 -6.44
N TYR A 43 -1.03 5.45 -7.19
CA TYR A 43 -1.62 5.53 -8.53
C TYR A 43 -0.68 5.11 -9.65
N THR A 44 0.63 5.18 -9.46
CA THR A 44 1.60 4.92 -10.53
C THR A 44 2.37 3.61 -10.37
N SER A 45 2.30 2.97 -9.20
CA SER A 45 3.00 1.70 -8.95
C SER A 45 2.07 0.60 -8.44
N LEU A 46 1.22 0.88 -7.45
CA LEU A 46 0.40 -0.15 -6.82
C LEU A 46 -0.86 -0.45 -7.65
N LEU A 47 -1.69 0.56 -7.87
CA LEU A 47 -2.94 0.41 -8.60
C LEU A 47 -2.77 -0.11 -10.03
N PRO A 48 -1.75 0.28 -10.82
CA PRO A 48 -1.56 -0.33 -12.12
C PRO A 48 -1.52 -1.86 -12.10
N ASN A 49 -0.85 -2.47 -11.13
CA ASN A 49 -0.85 -3.94 -11.00
C ASN A 49 -2.22 -4.49 -10.60
N LEU A 50 -2.94 -3.78 -9.73
CA LEU A 50 -4.27 -4.17 -9.25
C LEU A 50 -5.39 -3.90 -10.24
N LEU A 51 -5.12 -3.27 -11.39
CA LEU A 51 -6.08 -3.06 -12.47
C LEU A 51 -5.92 -4.06 -13.63
N VAL A 52 -5.00 -5.02 -13.51
CA VAL A 52 -4.89 -6.16 -14.44
C VAL A 52 -5.84 -7.25 -13.95
N PRO A 53 -6.91 -7.58 -14.70
CA PRO A 53 -7.95 -8.52 -14.23
C PRO A 53 -7.38 -9.86 -13.76
N ASP A 54 -6.52 -10.48 -14.56
CA ASP A 54 -5.91 -11.77 -14.23
C ASP A 54 -5.11 -11.73 -12.92
N ILE A 55 -4.43 -10.62 -12.62
CA ILE A 55 -3.69 -10.43 -11.35
C ILE A 55 -4.66 -10.38 -10.17
N VAL A 56 -5.76 -9.64 -10.31
CA VAL A 56 -6.76 -9.54 -9.24
C VAL A 56 -7.39 -10.90 -8.97
N ASP A 57 -7.77 -11.63 -10.01
CA ASP A 57 -8.35 -12.96 -9.88
C ASP A 57 -7.37 -13.92 -9.21
N ALA A 58 -6.10 -13.91 -9.60
CA ALA A 58 -5.07 -14.71 -8.96
C ALA A 58 -4.87 -14.34 -7.48
N LEU A 59 -4.90 -13.04 -7.15
CA LEU A 59 -4.81 -12.56 -5.77
C LEU A 59 -6.01 -13.01 -4.93
N LEU A 60 -7.23 -12.97 -5.48
CA LEU A 60 -8.44 -13.40 -4.78
C LEU A 60 -8.47 -14.92 -4.55
N GLN A 61 -7.96 -15.71 -5.49
CA GLN A 61 -7.89 -17.17 -5.40
C GLN A 61 -6.76 -17.67 -4.50
N SER A 62 -5.71 -16.86 -4.30
CA SER A 62 -4.57 -17.26 -3.47
C SER A 62 -4.93 -17.29 -1.98
N ASN A 63 -4.60 -18.38 -1.30
CA ASN A 63 -4.71 -18.54 0.15
C ASN A 63 -3.55 -17.89 0.92
N ALA A 64 -2.53 -17.40 0.24
CA ALA A 64 -1.39 -16.74 0.88
C ALA A 64 -1.85 -15.50 1.67
N PRO A 65 -1.34 -15.28 2.88
CA PRO A 65 -1.53 -14.02 3.60
C PRO A 65 -1.10 -12.83 2.74
N LYS A 66 -1.92 -11.78 2.74
CA LYS A 66 -1.68 -10.57 1.94
C LYS A 66 -1.53 -9.38 2.86
N ILE A 67 -0.37 -8.69 2.78
CA ILE A 67 -0.03 -7.56 3.63
C ILE A 67 0.10 -6.30 2.77
N TYR A 68 -0.73 -5.31 3.05
CA TYR A 68 -0.56 -3.97 2.50
C TYR A 68 0.44 -3.18 3.35
N ILE A 69 1.45 -2.57 2.72
CA ILE A 69 2.43 -1.71 3.37
C ILE A 69 2.15 -0.27 2.94
N SER A 70 1.78 0.57 3.91
CA SER A 70 1.48 1.98 3.64
C SER A 70 2.73 2.77 3.27
N ASN A 71 2.55 3.82 2.48
CA ASN A 71 3.59 4.81 2.26
C ASN A 71 3.94 5.53 3.57
N LEU A 72 5.17 6.05 3.66
CA LEU A 72 5.62 6.86 4.78
C LEU A 72 5.11 8.30 4.69
N MET A 73 5.12 8.85 3.48
CA MET A 73 4.71 10.22 3.19
C MET A 73 3.67 10.24 2.06
N THR A 74 2.82 11.24 2.06
CA THR A 74 1.95 11.53 0.92
C THR A 74 2.79 11.96 -0.29
N GLN A 75 2.20 11.88 -1.47
CA GLN A 75 2.81 12.35 -2.71
C GLN A 75 2.02 13.54 -3.23
N PRO A 76 2.64 14.74 -3.29
CA PRO A 76 1.98 15.94 -3.78
C PRO A 76 1.38 15.76 -5.18
N GLY A 77 0.10 16.12 -5.33
CA GLY A 77 -0.67 15.95 -6.56
C GLY A 77 -1.26 14.56 -6.78
N GLU A 78 -0.97 13.58 -5.90
CA GLU A 78 -1.52 12.22 -5.99
C GLU A 78 -2.33 11.86 -4.73
N THR A 79 -1.70 11.96 -3.56
CA THR A 79 -2.26 11.47 -2.30
C THR A 79 -2.26 12.55 -1.20
N ASP A 80 -2.39 13.81 -1.58
CA ASP A 80 -2.42 14.94 -0.65
C ASP A 80 -3.48 14.72 0.44
N GLY A 81 -3.06 14.81 1.69
CA GLY A 81 -3.93 14.68 2.86
C GLY A 81 -4.52 13.28 3.09
N LEU A 82 -4.15 12.26 2.29
CA LEU A 82 -4.66 10.91 2.50
C LEU A 82 -3.96 10.20 3.67
N ASP A 83 -4.74 9.69 4.61
CA ASP A 83 -4.28 8.75 5.63
C ASP A 83 -4.27 7.29 5.11
N VAL A 84 -3.80 6.34 5.92
CA VAL A 84 -3.78 4.92 5.55
C VAL A 84 -5.17 4.40 5.18
N TYR A 85 -6.20 4.81 5.91
CA TYR A 85 -7.57 4.40 5.63
C TYR A 85 -8.04 4.91 4.27
N GLN A 86 -7.76 6.16 3.95
CA GLN A 86 -8.13 6.77 2.66
C GLN A 86 -7.36 6.17 1.49
N HIS A 87 -6.08 5.78 1.67
CA HIS A 87 -5.34 5.00 0.68
C HIS A 87 -6.06 3.68 0.37
N ILE A 88 -6.49 2.95 1.41
CA ILE A 88 -7.23 1.69 1.25
C ILE A 88 -8.56 1.93 0.53
N LYS A 89 -9.31 2.96 0.92
CA LYS A 89 -10.57 3.30 0.25
C LYS A 89 -10.37 3.72 -1.21
N ALA A 90 -9.25 4.36 -1.53
CA ALA A 90 -8.90 4.66 -2.93
C ALA A 90 -8.63 3.37 -3.73
N ILE A 91 -7.93 2.39 -3.15
CA ILE A 91 -7.72 1.07 -3.77
C ILE A 91 -9.07 0.38 -3.99
N GLU A 92 -9.90 0.24 -2.96
CA GLU A 92 -11.21 -0.40 -3.03
C GLU A 92 -12.12 0.26 -4.08
N LYS A 93 -12.13 1.59 -4.14
CA LYS A 93 -12.90 2.36 -5.13
C LYS A 93 -12.42 2.09 -6.55
N GLN A 94 -11.10 2.06 -6.78
CA GLN A 94 -10.58 1.75 -8.12
C GLN A 94 -10.96 0.33 -8.54
N LEU A 95 -10.85 -0.64 -7.65
CA LEU A 95 -11.22 -2.03 -7.91
C LEU A 95 -12.73 -2.18 -8.17
N SER A 96 -13.57 -1.47 -7.43
CA SER A 96 -15.03 -1.51 -7.65
C SER A 96 -15.44 -0.97 -9.02
N ASN A 97 -14.70 -0.01 -9.59
CA ASN A 97 -14.92 0.45 -10.96
C ASN A 97 -14.70 -0.65 -12.02
N PHE A 98 -14.03 -1.73 -11.66
CA PHE A 98 -13.77 -2.92 -12.48
C PHE A 98 -14.56 -4.16 -11.98
N GLY A 99 -15.59 -3.93 -11.15
CA GLY A 99 -16.49 -5.00 -10.66
C GLY A 99 -15.95 -5.79 -9.46
N VAL A 100 -14.78 -5.44 -8.92
CA VAL A 100 -14.21 -6.14 -7.76
C VAL A 100 -14.65 -5.46 -6.48
N ASN A 101 -15.57 -6.09 -5.75
CA ASN A 101 -16.13 -5.59 -4.48
C ASN A 101 -15.64 -6.38 -3.26
N THR A 102 -14.67 -7.26 -3.45
CA THR A 102 -14.07 -8.10 -2.40
C THR A 102 -12.71 -7.54 -2.00
N ARG A 103 -12.37 -7.62 -0.72
CA ARG A 103 -11.06 -7.22 -0.22
C ARG A 103 -9.97 -8.13 -0.73
N ILE A 104 -8.88 -7.53 -1.24
CA ILE A 104 -7.69 -8.28 -1.67
C ILE A 104 -6.78 -8.62 -0.48
N PHE A 105 -6.73 -7.77 0.54
CA PHE A 105 -5.86 -7.94 1.72
C PHE A 105 -6.61 -7.61 3.00
N ASN A 106 -6.23 -8.27 4.10
CA ASN A 106 -6.81 -8.06 5.43
C ASN A 106 -5.78 -7.57 6.47
N SER A 107 -4.50 -7.47 6.09
CA SER A 107 -3.42 -7.08 6.99
C SER A 107 -2.72 -5.83 6.49
N ILE A 108 -2.47 -4.91 7.41
CA ILE A 108 -1.90 -3.59 7.14
C ILE A 108 -0.68 -3.40 8.01
N LEU A 109 0.42 -3.00 7.38
CA LEU A 109 1.63 -2.55 8.05
C LEU A 109 1.83 -1.07 7.78
N SER A 110 1.87 -0.26 8.84
CA SER A 110 2.10 1.17 8.73
C SER A 110 3.18 1.66 9.66
N GLN A 111 3.75 2.83 9.32
CA GLN A 111 4.65 3.54 10.21
C GLN A 111 3.91 3.91 11.49
N ILE A 112 4.57 3.73 12.63
CA ILE A 112 4.17 4.38 13.87
C ILE A 112 4.38 5.89 13.73
N GLN A 113 3.79 6.68 14.63
CA GLN A 113 3.92 8.13 14.60
C GLN A 113 5.36 8.58 14.28
N PHE A 114 5.48 9.53 13.36
CA PHE A 114 6.78 10.14 13.04
C PHE A 114 7.25 11.03 14.17
N GLU A 115 8.52 10.95 14.46
CA GLU A 115 9.17 11.96 15.28
C GLU A 115 9.58 13.14 14.39
N LYS A 116 9.41 14.35 14.94
CA LYS A 116 9.86 15.58 14.27
C LYS A 116 11.36 15.48 13.96
N SER A 117 11.73 15.77 12.73
CA SER A 117 13.12 15.71 12.29
C SER A 117 13.34 16.62 11.07
N PRO A 118 14.56 17.12 10.84
CA PRO A 118 14.86 17.94 9.67
C PRO A 118 14.48 17.29 8.33
N LEU A 119 14.51 15.97 8.27
CA LEU A 119 14.14 15.23 7.06
C LEU A 119 12.61 15.25 6.84
N VAL A 120 11.82 15.11 7.88
CA VAL A 120 10.36 15.25 7.81
C VAL A 120 10.00 16.69 7.44
N ASP A 121 10.58 17.68 8.14
CA ASP A 121 10.37 19.11 7.85
C ASP A 121 10.72 19.45 6.38
N TYR A 122 11.77 18.84 5.81
CA TYR A 122 12.14 18.99 4.42
C TYR A 122 11.05 18.48 3.46
N TYR A 123 10.43 17.33 3.76
CA TYR A 123 9.34 16.80 2.95
C TYR A 123 8.08 17.65 3.09
N GLU A 124 7.75 18.08 4.32
CA GLU A 124 6.58 18.95 4.58
C GLU A 124 6.71 20.31 3.86
N SER A 125 7.91 20.89 3.82
CA SER A 125 8.16 22.13 3.06
C SER A 125 7.93 21.99 1.54
N ARG A 126 7.84 20.75 1.05
CA ARG A 126 7.57 20.41 -0.36
C ARG A 126 6.15 19.88 -0.59
N GLY A 127 5.29 20.00 0.42
CA GLY A 127 3.88 19.61 0.34
C GLY A 127 3.62 18.12 0.56
N ALA A 128 4.63 17.33 0.97
CA ALA A 128 4.42 15.94 1.35
C ALA A 128 4.24 15.85 2.87
N GLU A 129 3.25 15.11 3.34
CA GLU A 129 2.92 14.96 4.75
C GLU A 129 3.12 13.51 5.20
N PRO A 130 3.48 13.24 6.49
CA PRO A 130 3.49 11.91 7.05
C PRO A 130 2.12 11.24 6.92
N VAL A 131 2.07 10.04 6.34
CA VAL A 131 0.82 9.28 6.20
C VAL A 131 0.39 8.79 7.59
N GLN A 132 -0.68 9.38 8.09
CA GLN A 132 -1.24 9.04 9.40
C GLN A 132 -1.99 7.72 9.35
N CYS A 133 -2.01 6.98 10.47
CA CYS A 133 -2.75 5.73 10.58
C CYS A 133 -3.77 5.79 11.71
N ASN A 134 -5.05 5.92 11.36
CA ASN A 134 -6.13 5.73 12.31
C ASN A 134 -6.39 4.23 12.55
N LYS A 135 -5.57 3.64 13.41
CA LYS A 135 -5.63 2.21 13.72
C LYS A 135 -7.02 1.79 14.23
N GLY A 136 -7.66 2.59 15.06
CA GLY A 136 -9.00 2.26 15.61
C GLY A 136 -10.03 2.07 14.50
N LYS A 137 -10.06 2.96 13.54
CA LYS A 137 -10.96 2.89 12.39
C LYS A 137 -10.71 1.67 11.51
N LEU A 138 -9.45 1.33 11.28
CA LEU A 138 -9.09 0.14 10.51
C LEU A 138 -9.46 -1.16 11.22
N LEU A 139 -9.25 -1.22 12.55
CA LEU A 139 -9.65 -2.38 13.36
C LEU A 139 -11.17 -2.55 13.38
N SER A 140 -11.96 -1.47 13.48
CA SER A 140 -13.43 -1.55 13.44
C SER A 140 -13.97 -2.05 12.09
N GLU A 141 -13.21 -1.90 11.01
CA GLU A 141 -13.53 -2.49 9.71
C GLU A 141 -12.98 -3.92 9.53
N GLY A 142 -12.38 -4.52 10.56
CA GLY A 142 -11.91 -5.90 10.54
C GLY A 142 -10.51 -6.09 9.93
N TYR A 143 -9.70 -5.04 9.77
CA TYR A 143 -8.32 -5.19 9.35
C TYR A 143 -7.43 -5.59 10.53
N TYR A 144 -6.45 -6.46 10.29
CA TYR A 144 -5.32 -6.62 11.20
C TYR A 144 -4.30 -5.51 10.95
N VAL A 145 -3.98 -4.71 11.96
CA VAL A 145 -3.12 -3.53 11.82
C VAL A 145 -1.91 -3.63 12.74
N LEU A 146 -0.73 -3.67 12.15
CA LEU A 146 0.54 -3.50 12.85
C LEU A 146 1.12 -2.12 12.53
N GLN A 147 1.40 -1.33 13.58
CA GLN A 147 2.22 -0.12 13.49
C GLN A 147 3.62 -0.42 14.03
N ALA A 148 4.64 -0.07 13.27
CA ALA A 148 6.03 -0.32 13.63
C ALA A 148 6.95 0.83 13.17
N PRO A 149 8.14 1.02 13.78
CA PRO A 149 9.11 1.97 13.29
C PRO A 149 9.74 1.46 12.00
N LEU A 150 9.21 1.89 10.85
CA LEU A 150 9.58 1.37 9.53
C LEU A 150 10.69 2.15 8.82
N TYR A 151 11.03 3.35 9.27
CA TYR A 151 12.15 4.12 8.71
C TYR A 151 13.32 4.24 9.69
N SER A 152 14.51 4.50 9.17
CA SER A 152 15.69 4.76 9.98
C SER A 152 15.87 6.27 10.17
N LYS A 153 16.25 6.68 11.39
CA LYS A 153 16.67 8.06 11.68
C LYS A 153 18.07 8.40 11.19
N ARG A 154 18.78 7.45 10.54
CA ARG A 154 20.09 7.75 9.96
C ARG A 154 19.93 8.86 8.93
N ILE A 155 20.88 9.77 8.89
CA ILE A 155 20.94 10.85 7.90
C ILE A 155 21.09 10.21 6.53
N THR A 156 19.96 10.07 5.85
CA THR A 156 19.89 9.66 4.45
C THR A 156 19.29 10.81 3.66
N PRO A 157 19.67 11.02 2.39
CA PRO A 157 19.12 12.12 1.58
C PRO A 157 17.63 11.96 1.27
N THR A 158 17.06 10.80 1.57
CA THR A 158 15.65 10.48 1.28
C THR A 158 15.01 9.70 2.41
N LEU A 159 13.74 10.01 2.69
CA LEU A 159 12.92 9.27 3.64
C LEU A 159 12.38 8.00 2.96
N ARG A 160 12.91 6.85 3.36
CA ARG A 160 12.54 5.53 2.84
C ARG A 160 12.34 4.53 3.95
N HIS A 161 11.59 3.48 3.67
CA HIS A 161 11.51 2.33 4.56
C HIS A 161 12.91 1.75 4.78
N ASP A 162 13.23 1.48 6.04
CA ASP A 162 14.45 0.74 6.39
C ASP A 162 14.24 -0.74 6.06
N PRO A 163 15.05 -1.34 5.17
CA PRO A 163 14.80 -2.71 4.70
C PRO A 163 14.79 -3.74 5.83
N ARG A 164 15.66 -3.57 6.84
CA ARG A 164 15.76 -4.52 7.96
C ARG A 164 14.56 -4.41 8.90
N ARG A 165 14.12 -3.19 9.19
CA ARG A 165 12.94 -2.94 10.03
C ARG A 165 11.68 -3.42 9.34
N LEU A 166 11.55 -3.11 8.05
CA LEU A 166 10.43 -3.54 7.23
C LEU A 166 10.34 -5.06 7.16
N ALA A 167 11.44 -5.75 6.83
CA ALA A 167 11.48 -7.21 6.78
C ALA A 167 11.10 -7.86 8.11
N ARG A 168 11.61 -7.34 9.24
CA ARG A 168 11.24 -7.84 10.58
C ARG A 168 9.75 -7.69 10.87
N ALA A 169 9.16 -6.54 10.53
CA ALA A 169 7.74 -6.28 10.75
C ALA A 169 6.85 -7.18 9.87
N VAL A 170 7.20 -7.33 8.59
CA VAL A 170 6.52 -8.24 7.66
C VAL A 170 6.57 -9.68 8.18
N MET A 171 7.76 -10.18 8.55
CA MET A 171 7.91 -11.54 9.07
C MET A 171 7.19 -11.74 10.41
N PHE A 172 7.07 -10.70 11.22
CA PHE A 172 6.27 -10.77 12.45
C PHE A 172 4.77 -10.98 12.12
N ILE A 173 4.21 -10.19 11.19
CA ILE A 173 2.81 -10.36 10.76
C ILE A 173 2.62 -11.75 10.16
N TYR A 174 3.47 -12.16 9.23
CA TYR A 174 3.38 -13.46 8.58
C TYR A 174 3.32 -14.63 9.57
N ARG A 175 4.22 -14.64 10.57
CA ARG A 175 4.22 -15.66 11.62
C ARG A 175 2.96 -15.65 12.48
N LYS A 176 2.37 -14.47 12.72
CA LYS A 176 1.11 -14.34 13.45
C LYS A 176 -0.05 -14.91 12.64
N LEU A 177 -0.13 -14.58 11.36
CA LEU A 177 -1.18 -15.06 10.47
C LEU A 177 -1.09 -16.57 10.24
N LYS A 178 0.13 -17.14 10.10
CA LYS A 178 0.34 -18.60 9.99
C LYS A 178 -0.08 -19.39 11.23
N LYS A 179 -0.18 -18.75 12.40
CA LYS A 179 -0.63 -19.42 13.64
C LYS A 179 -2.15 -19.35 13.84
N LEU A 180 -2.83 -18.55 13.03
CA LEU A 180 -4.28 -18.35 13.11
C LEU A 180 -5.04 -19.19 12.07
N ASN A 181 -4.33 -19.73 11.09
CA ASN A 181 -4.78 -20.73 10.12
C ASN A 181 -4.27 -22.13 10.52
#